data_a2c9c32db62fe40ab42e772b1a032162
#
_entry.id   a2c9c32db62fe40ab42e772b1a032162
#
_cell.length_a   1.000
_cell.length_b   1.000
_cell.length_c   1.000
_cell.angle_alpha   90.00
_cell.angle_beta   90.00
_cell.angle_gamma   90.00
#
_symmetry.space_group_name_H-M   'P 1'
#
loop_
_entity.id
_entity.type
_entity.pdbx_description
1 polymer ?
#
loop_
_entity_poly.entity_id
_entity_poly.type
_entity_poly.pdbx_seq_one_letter_code
_entity_poly.pdbx_strand_id
1 'polypeptide(L)'
;MIEIRKTDLFVRWIDDLLDIQARARVQARIGRLEAGNPGDVMPVGEGVSELRINYGPGYRVYVKRRGRVLIILLAGGDKSTQARDIKAALRLARNLSE
;
A
#
# COMPACT_ATOMS: atom_id res chain seq x y z
N MET A 1 -15.86 -7.56 8.26
CA MET A 1 -14.61 -8.05 7.67
C MET A 1 -14.16 -7.10 6.57
N ILE A 2 -12.88 -6.80 6.52
CA ILE A 2 -12.33 -5.90 5.53
C ILE A 2 -11.90 -6.70 4.31
N GLU A 3 -12.32 -6.23 3.12
CA GLU A 3 -11.90 -6.82 1.85
C GLU A 3 -10.68 -6.05 1.33
N ILE A 4 -9.66 -6.76 0.88
CA ILE A 4 -8.45 -6.16 0.31
C ILE A 4 -8.46 -6.45 -1.20
N ARG A 5 -8.31 -5.40 -2.01
CA ARG A 5 -8.10 -5.52 -3.45
C ARG A 5 -6.75 -4.95 -3.81
N LYS A 6 -6.15 -5.45 -4.87
CA LYS A 6 -4.81 -5.08 -5.29
C LYS A 6 -4.85 -4.64 -6.75
N THR A 7 -4.17 -3.53 -7.05
CA THR A 7 -3.98 -3.12 -8.44
C THR A 7 -2.88 -3.98 -9.08
N ASP A 8 -2.85 -4.02 -10.39
CA ASP A 8 -1.77 -4.71 -11.10
C ASP A 8 -0.42 -4.11 -10.78
N LEU A 9 -0.35 -2.79 -10.60
CA LEU A 9 0.89 -2.12 -10.24
C LEU A 9 1.43 -2.62 -8.90
N PHE A 10 0.55 -2.74 -7.90
CA PHE A 10 0.95 -3.26 -6.59
C PHE A 10 1.42 -4.71 -6.70
N VAL A 11 0.67 -5.55 -7.42
CA VAL A 11 1.00 -6.97 -7.55
C VAL A 11 2.38 -7.14 -8.19
N ARG A 12 2.67 -6.39 -9.26
CA ARG A 12 3.97 -6.46 -9.91
C ARG A 12 5.09 -6.03 -8.97
N TRP A 13 4.84 -4.98 -8.20
CA TRP A 13 5.85 -4.49 -7.27
C TRP A 13 6.18 -5.54 -6.20
N ILE A 14 5.17 -6.12 -5.56
CA ILE A 14 5.42 -7.08 -4.49
C ILE A 14 6.04 -8.37 -5.03
N ASP A 15 5.63 -8.80 -6.23
CA ASP A 15 6.17 -10.00 -6.85
C ASP A 15 7.63 -9.82 -7.25
N ASP A 16 8.04 -8.59 -7.58
CA ASP A 16 9.40 -8.27 -8.01
C ASP A 16 10.37 -8.03 -6.85
N LEU A 17 9.87 -7.96 -5.62
CA LEU A 17 10.74 -7.80 -4.45
C LEU A 17 11.58 -9.05 -4.25
N LEU A 18 12.89 -8.89 -4.40
CA LEU A 18 13.82 -10.01 -4.27
C LEU A 18 14.10 -10.40 -2.82
N ASP A 19 13.99 -9.44 -1.91
CA ASP A 19 14.21 -9.69 -0.48
C ASP A 19 12.99 -10.40 0.10
N ILE A 20 13.16 -11.68 0.42
CA ILE A 20 12.07 -12.53 0.93
C ILE A 20 11.55 -11.99 2.27
N GLN A 21 12.44 -11.48 3.11
CA GLN A 21 12.02 -10.92 4.40
C GLN A 21 11.22 -9.64 4.21
N ALA A 22 11.59 -8.81 3.23
CA ALA A 22 10.83 -7.61 2.91
C ALA A 22 9.42 -7.98 2.49
N ARG A 23 9.28 -8.96 1.60
CA ARG A 23 7.96 -9.43 1.16
C ARG A 23 7.12 -9.92 2.34
N ALA A 24 7.74 -10.70 3.23
CA ALA A 24 7.05 -11.23 4.41
C ALA A 24 6.56 -10.09 5.31
N ARG A 25 7.38 -9.06 5.51
CA ARG A 25 6.99 -7.92 6.35
C ARG A 25 5.86 -7.10 5.73
N VAL A 26 5.90 -6.90 4.41
CA VAL A 26 4.82 -6.23 3.70
C VAL A 26 3.53 -7.03 3.83
N GLN A 27 3.59 -8.33 3.59
CA GLN A 27 2.41 -9.19 3.71
C GLN A 27 1.85 -9.22 5.12
N ALA A 28 2.71 -9.21 6.14
CA ALA A 28 2.27 -9.17 7.52
C ALA A 28 1.52 -7.87 7.83
N ARG A 29 2.00 -6.74 7.32
CA ARG A 29 1.32 -5.45 7.50
C ARG A 29 -0.04 -5.43 6.81
N ILE A 30 -0.13 -6.02 5.62
CA ILE A 30 -1.41 -6.14 4.92
C ILE A 30 -2.37 -7.02 5.71
N GLY A 31 -1.89 -8.12 6.29
CA GLY A 31 -2.71 -8.97 7.15
C GLY A 31 -3.25 -8.24 8.36
N ARG A 32 -2.43 -7.41 9.01
CA ARG A 32 -2.90 -6.60 10.14
C ARG A 32 -3.91 -5.54 9.70
N LEU A 33 -3.69 -4.95 8.53
CA LEU A 33 -4.64 -3.98 7.98
C LEU A 33 -5.99 -4.65 7.74
N GLU A 34 -5.98 -5.85 7.18
CA GLU A 34 -7.19 -6.64 6.94
C GLU A 34 -7.93 -6.93 8.23
N ALA A 35 -7.20 -7.13 9.33
CA ALA A 35 -7.76 -7.35 10.66
C ALA A 35 -8.20 -6.06 11.36
N GLY A 36 -8.05 -4.91 10.69
CA GLY A 36 -8.50 -3.63 11.25
C GLY A 36 -7.41 -2.84 11.95
N ASN A 37 -6.14 -3.27 11.86
CA ASN A 37 -5.02 -2.60 12.52
C ASN A 37 -4.08 -2.01 11.46
N PRO A 38 -4.17 -0.71 11.15
CA PRO A 38 -3.34 -0.10 10.11
C PRO A 38 -1.88 0.08 10.51
N GLY A 39 -1.56 0.14 11.81
CA GLY A 39 -0.19 0.36 12.25
C GLY A 39 0.30 1.77 11.91
N ASP A 40 1.58 1.88 11.54
CA ASP A 40 2.20 3.17 11.18
C ASP A 40 1.69 3.62 9.81
N VAL A 41 0.77 4.58 9.80
CA VAL A 41 0.09 5.04 8.61
C VAL A 41 0.03 6.56 8.60
N MET A 42 0.19 7.17 7.41
CA MET A 42 0.14 8.61 7.26
C MET A 42 -0.64 8.98 6.00
N PRO A 43 -1.58 9.94 6.09
CA PRO A 43 -2.29 10.40 4.88
C PRO A 43 -1.35 11.15 3.94
N VAL A 44 -1.55 10.94 2.63
CA VAL A 44 -0.77 11.61 1.59
C VAL A 44 -1.66 12.44 0.66
N GLY A 45 -2.95 12.56 0.99
CA GLY A 45 -3.90 13.40 0.24
C GLY A 45 -4.93 12.57 -0.50
N GLU A 46 -6.07 13.19 -0.79
CA GLU A 46 -7.14 12.64 -1.62
C GLU A 46 -7.64 11.26 -1.15
N GLY A 47 -7.61 11.02 0.15
CA GLY A 47 -8.07 9.76 0.71
C GLY A 47 -7.07 8.61 0.60
N VAL A 48 -5.88 8.89 0.08
CA VAL A 48 -4.80 7.91 0.01
C VAL A 48 -3.93 8.00 1.24
N SER A 49 -3.53 6.86 1.77
CA SER A 49 -2.64 6.77 2.92
C SER A 49 -1.42 5.93 2.60
N GLU A 50 -0.35 6.21 3.31
CA GLU A 50 0.93 5.53 3.17
C GLU A 50 1.14 4.65 4.39
N LEU A 51 1.25 3.33 4.19
CA LEU A 51 1.68 2.41 5.24
C LEU A 51 3.20 2.38 5.23
N ARG A 52 3.80 2.62 6.38
CA ARG A 52 5.26 2.64 6.51
C ARG A 52 5.73 1.34 7.13
N ILE A 53 6.71 0.74 6.50
CA ILE A 53 7.31 -0.52 6.96
C ILE A 53 8.76 -0.25 7.27
N ASN A 54 9.10 -0.25 8.56
CA ASN A 54 10.43 0.09 9.05
C ASN A 54 11.36 -1.12 8.92
N TYR A 55 11.80 -1.36 7.70
CA TYR A 55 12.71 -2.46 7.37
C TYR A 55 13.49 -2.10 6.11
N GLY A 56 14.79 -2.39 6.08
CA GLY A 56 15.63 -2.15 4.91
C GLY A 56 15.58 -0.69 4.45
N PRO A 57 15.32 -0.45 3.16
CA PRO A 57 15.30 0.91 2.61
C PRO A 57 14.05 1.73 3.01
N GLY A 58 13.19 1.18 3.86
CA GLY A 58 11.96 1.85 4.28
C GLY A 58 10.85 1.67 3.27
N TYR A 59 10.25 0.48 3.27
CA TYR A 59 9.18 0.16 2.31
C TYR A 59 7.89 0.91 2.62
N ARG A 60 7.12 1.18 1.58
CA ARG A 60 5.86 1.91 1.66
C ARG A 60 4.81 1.18 0.85
N VAL A 61 3.56 1.15 1.35
CA VAL A 61 2.41 0.65 0.60
C VAL A 61 1.35 1.74 0.62
N TYR A 62 0.83 2.11 -0.55
CA TYR A 62 -0.16 3.18 -0.69
C TYR A 62 -1.52 2.57 -0.84
N VAL A 63 -2.46 3.00 0.00
CA VAL A 63 -3.78 2.39 0.09
C VAL A 63 -4.88 3.44 0.04
N LYS A 64 -6.04 3.05 -0.46
CA LYS A 64 -7.24 3.89 -0.39
C LYS A 64 -8.38 3.07 0.21
N ARG A 65 -9.00 3.62 1.24
CA ARG A 65 -10.16 2.99 1.86
C ARG A 65 -11.43 3.46 1.17
N ARG A 66 -12.30 2.52 0.83
CA ARG A 66 -13.61 2.81 0.28
C ARG A 66 -14.67 2.25 1.22
N GLY A 67 -15.38 3.15 1.88
CA GLY A 67 -16.37 2.75 2.87
C GLY A 67 -15.73 2.02 4.04
N ARG A 68 -16.48 1.10 4.64
CA ARG A 68 -16.04 0.41 5.86
C ARG A 68 -15.30 -0.89 5.59
N VAL A 69 -15.50 -1.46 4.41
CA VAL A 69 -15.12 -2.86 4.18
C VAL A 69 -14.08 -3.05 3.08
N LEU A 70 -13.81 -2.02 2.27
CA LEU A 70 -12.93 -2.18 1.12
C LEU A 70 -11.69 -1.32 1.26
N ILE A 71 -10.52 -1.94 1.12
CA ILE A 71 -9.24 -1.24 1.04
C ILE A 71 -8.55 -1.69 -0.25
N ILE A 72 -8.06 -0.72 -1.02
CA ILE A 72 -7.38 -0.97 -2.28
C ILE A 72 -5.90 -0.67 -2.10
N LEU A 73 -5.05 -1.65 -2.38
CA LEU A 73 -3.60 -1.48 -2.38
C LEU A 73 -3.22 -0.96 -3.76
N LEU A 74 -2.82 0.31 -3.82
CA LEU A 74 -2.62 1.03 -5.07
C LEU A 74 -1.23 0.84 -5.65
N ALA A 75 -0.20 0.95 -4.83
CA ALA A 75 1.18 0.93 -5.27
C ALA A 75 2.08 0.61 -4.09
N GLY A 76 3.31 0.25 -4.39
CA GLY A 76 4.34 0.04 -3.37
C GLY A 76 5.67 0.59 -3.84
N GLY A 77 6.57 0.80 -2.91
CA GLY A 77 7.90 1.29 -3.19
C GLY A 77 8.69 1.41 -1.92
N ASP A 78 9.74 2.21 -1.96
CA ASP A 78 10.55 2.47 -0.78
C ASP A 78 10.77 3.98 -0.62
N LYS A 79 11.56 4.36 0.37
CA LYS A 79 11.79 5.76 0.67
C LYS A 79 12.45 6.50 -0.51
N SER A 80 13.28 5.82 -1.29
CA SER A 80 14.00 6.45 -2.41
C SER A 80 13.10 6.80 -3.58
N THR A 81 11.94 6.13 -3.71
CA THR A 81 11.00 6.36 -4.82
C THR A 81 9.69 6.97 -4.35
N GLN A 82 9.66 7.45 -3.12
CA GLN A 82 8.44 7.89 -2.45
C GLN A 82 7.64 8.93 -3.22
N ALA A 83 8.29 9.99 -3.71
CA ALA A 83 7.59 11.07 -4.40
C ALA A 83 6.92 10.56 -5.69
N ARG A 84 7.63 9.74 -6.46
CA ARG A 84 7.10 9.13 -7.68
C ARG A 84 5.93 8.21 -7.37
N ASP A 85 6.08 7.41 -6.33
CA ASP A 85 5.07 6.40 -5.98
C ASP A 85 3.79 7.05 -5.44
N ILE A 86 3.91 8.15 -4.69
CA ILE A 86 2.75 8.90 -4.24
C ILE A 86 1.97 9.44 -5.44
N LYS A 87 2.67 10.01 -6.43
CA LYS A 87 2.00 10.51 -7.65
C LYS A 87 1.26 9.39 -8.38
N ALA A 88 1.89 8.24 -8.51
CA ALA A 88 1.26 7.09 -9.16
C ALA A 88 0.03 6.62 -8.39
N ALA A 89 0.13 6.55 -7.07
CA ALA A 89 -0.98 6.12 -6.22
C ALA A 89 -2.16 7.09 -6.31
N LEU A 90 -1.88 8.40 -6.27
CA LEU A 90 -2.93 9.40 -6.40
C LEU A 90 -3.63 9.32 -7.76
N ARG A 91 -2.85 9.11 -8.83
CA ARG A 91 -3.42 8.97 -10.18
C ARG A 91 -4.32 7.74 -10.26
N LEU A 92 -3.85 6.61 -9.74
CA LEU A 92 -4.66 5.39 -9.72
C LEU A 92 -5.93 5.58 -8.92
N ALA A 93 -5.83 6.24 -7.77
CA ALA A 93 -7.00 6.47 -6.92
C ALA A 93 -8.07 7.31 -7.63
N ARG A 94 -7.64 8.31 -8.41
CA ARG A 94 -8.58 9.14 -9.17
C ARG A 94 -9.27 8.37 -10.28
N ASN A 95 -8.62 7.36 -10.82
CA ASN A 95 -9.13 6.60 -11.97
C ASN A 95 -9.87 5.33 -11.58
N LEU A 96 -10.01 5.06 -10.28
CA LEU A 96 -10.76 3.89 -9.84
C LEU A 96 -12.25 4.09 -10.13
N SER A 97 -12.85 3.09 -10.76
CA SER A 97 -14.30 3.09 -10.93
C SER A 97 -14.96 2.47 -9.70
N GLU A 98 -16.19 2.91 -9.43
CA GLU A 98 -16.99 2.42 -8.30
C GLU A 98 -17.48 1.01 -8.52
#